data_cb5db24fcc8c56a7bbf8ebe6f12e6548
#
_entry.id   cb5db24fcc8c56a7bbf8ebe6f12e6548
#
_cell.length_a   1.000
_cell.length_b   1.000
_cell.length_c   1.000
_cell.angle_alpha   90.00
_cell.angle_beta   90.00
_cell.angle_gamma   90.00
#
_symmetry.space_group_name_H-M   'P 1'
#
loop_
_entity.id
_entity.type
_entity.pdbx_description
1 polymer ?
#
loop_
_entity_poly.entity_id
_entity_poly.type
_entity_poly.pdbx_seq_one_letter_code
_entity_poly.pdbx_strand_id
1 'polypeptide(L)'
;EYSQQNNRGKFATEILSIIKDSDRENSLGKLKEYRLNKHFDYKADEYILQTVTSSFTMKDLVCTQDVREEFEYFIKERQQTEALVQMDIPVSNKILLHGPSGCGKTLSAYVLAGELSRPLIIVNLGTIISSRLGETSKNLTQIFKTAVQEKAIVLLDEFDSLGKIRDYDQDHGEMKRVVNTILQLFDFVSQDTIIIAATNQLQMIDEALIRRFDLSIKMDLPNS
;
A
#
# COMPACT_ATOMS: atom_id res chain seq x y z
N GLU A 1 -40.94 20.97 -4.35
CA GLU A 1 -40.02 19.98 -4.94
C GLU A 1 -38.54 20.26 -4.61
N TYR A 2 -38.09 21.53 -4.53
CA TYR A 2 -36.71 21.90 -4.21
C TYR A 2 -36.28 21.56 -2.76
N SER A 3 -37.21 21.52 -1.80
CA SER A 3 -36.92 21.19 -0.40
C SER A 3 -36.80 19.69 -0.12
N GLN A 4 -37.40 18.85 -0.94
CA GLN A 4 -37.33 17.40 -0.78
C GLN A 4 -36.02 16.78 -1.33
N GLN A 5 -35.40 17.38 -2.35
CA GLN A 5 -34.11 16.93 -2.87
C GLN A 5 -32.95 17.22 -1.90
N ASN A 6 -33.02 18.36 -1.18
CA ASN A 6 -32.00 18.76 -0.20
C ASN A 6 -32.02 17.89 1.06
N ASN A 7 -33.19 17.33 1.44
CA ASN A 7 -33.30 16.43 2.58
C ASN A 7 -32.77 15.00 2.30
N ARG A 8 -32.91 14.53 1.05
CA ARG A 8 -32.36 13.21 0.66
C ARG A 8 -30.84 13.23 0.61
N GLY A 9 -30.21 14.32 0.17
CA GLY A 9 -28.77 14.48 0.17
C GLY A 9 -28.18 14.52 1.59
N LYS A 10 -28.80 15.26 2.51
CA LYS A 10 -28.40 15.30 3.93
C LYS A 10 -28.56 13.95 4.61
N PHE A 11 -29.68 13.26 4.37
CA PHE A 11 -29.96 11.94 4.94
C PHE A 11 -28.98 10.87 4.41
N ALA A 12 -28.64 10.90 3.12
CA ALA A 12 -27.62 10.02 2.55
C ALA A 12 -26.22 10.28 3.13
N THR A 13 -25.87 11.56 3.35
CA THR A 13 -24.58 11.93 3.97
C THR A 13 -24.53 11.51 5.44
N GLU A 14 -25.65 11.63 6.14
CA GLU A 14 -25.79 11.24 7.56
C GLU A 14 -25.74 9.71 7.73
N ILE A 15 -26.40 8.95 6.85
CA ILE A 15 -26.30 7.48 6.81
C ILE A 15 -24.88 7.04 6.45
N LEU A 16 -24.24 7.69 5.48
CA LEU A 16 -22.85 7.38 5.13
C LEU A 16 -21.87 7.71 6.26
N SER A 17 -22.15 8.75 7.06
CA SER A 17 -21.35 9.04 8.24
C SER A 17 -21.57 8.00 9.34
N ILE A 18 -22.82 7.58 9.57
CA ILE A 18 -23.18 6.55 10.58
C ILE A 18 -22.61 5.18 10.18
N ILE A 19 -22.68 4.82 8.87
CA ILE A 19 -22.06 3.58 8.35
C ILE A 19 -20.53 3.66 8.49
N LYS A 20 -19.93 4.78 8.11
CA LYS A 20 -18.50 5.02 8.32
C LYS A 20 -18.09 4.99 9.78
N ASP A 21 -18.92 5.50 10.68
CA ASP A 21 -18.64 5.51 12.11
C ASP A 21 -18.86 4.11 12.73
N SER A 22 -19.87 3.36 12.29
CA SER A 22 -20.14 1.98 12.74
C SER A 22 -19.08 0.97 12.25
N ASP A 23 -18.67 1.06 10.99
CA ASP A 23 -17.54 0.27 10.47
C ASP A 23 -16.22 0.71 11.11
N ARG A 24 -16.12 1.97 11.47
CA ARG A 24 -15.01 2.51 12.25
C ARG A 24 -14.93 1.89 13.65
N GLU A 25 -15.97 1.81 14.40
CA GLU A 25 -15.89 1.34 15.81
C GLU A 25 -15.47 -0.13 15.95
N ASN A 26 -15.77 -1.01 15.00
CA ASN A 26 -15.42 -2.44 15.05
C ASN A 26 -14.03 -2.79 14.47
N SER A 27 -13.55 -2.06 13.48
CA SER A 27 -12.20 -2.27 12.90
C SER A 27 -11.17 -1.24 13.35
N LEU A 28 -11.60 -0.05 13.82
CA LEU A 28 -10.76 1.10 14.16
C LEU A 28 -10.09 1.03 15.53
N GLY A 29 -10.55 0.18 16.43
CA GLY A 29 -9.77 -0.10 17.65
C GLY A 29 -8.39 -0.68 17.33
N LYS A 30 -8.22 -1.27 16.15
CA LYS A 30 -6.98 -1.91 15.70
C LYS A 30 -6.06 -1.02 14.85
N LEU A 31 -6.55 0.13 14.38
CA LEU A 31 -5.75 1.12 13.64
C LEU A 31 -5.69 2.42 14.43
N LYS A 32 -4.50 2.98 14.57
CA LYS A 32 -4.27 4.29 15.18
C LYS A 32 -3.52 5.15 14.18
N GLU A 33 -3.93 6.42 14.04
CA GLU A 33 -3.19 7.40 13.27
C GLU A 33 -1.75 7.50 13.79
N TYR A 34 -0.78 7.43 12.89
CA TYR A 34 0.63 7.61 13.19
C TYR A 34 1.08 8.97 12.64
N ARG A 35 1.66 9.79 13.49
CA ARG A 35 2.21 11.09 13.08
C ARG A 35 3.67 10.91 12.70
N LEU A 36 3.96 11.12 11.41
CA LEU A 36 5.34 11.14 10.90
C LEU A 36 6.13 12.28 11.56
N ASN A 37 7.41 12.04 11.82
CA ASN A 37 8.30 13.07 12.33
C ASN A 37 8.41 14.27 11.37
N LYS A 38 8.39 15.50 11.92
CA LYS A 38 8.07 16.80 11.30
C LYS A 38 8.96 17.31 10.14
N HIS A 39 9.63 16.48 9.38
CA HIS A 39 10.40 16.92 8.20
C HIS A 39 9.69 16.64 6.86
N PHE A 40 8.37 16.50 6.89
CA PHE A 40 7.56 16.33 5.70
C PHE A 40 7.30 17.66 5.00
N ASP A 41 7.57 17.72 3.70
CA ASP A 41 7.11 18.79 2.84
C ASP A 41 5.58 18.65 2.67
N TYR A 42 4.79 19.65 3.08
CA TYR A 42 3.31 19.62 3.09
C TYR A 42 2.67 19.16 1.78
N LYS A 43 3.41 19.19 0.66
CA LYS A 43 2.92 18.73 -0.64
C LYS A 43 2.90 17.19 -0.80
N ALA A 44 3.69 16.46 -0.04
CA ALA A 44 3.70 15.00 -0.10
C ALA A 44 2.52 14.40 0.70
N ASP A 45 1.97 15.14 1.67
CA ASP A 45 0.82 14.70 2.47
C ASP A 45 -0.45 14.50 1.61
N GLU A 46 -0.61 15.25 0.50
CA GLU A 46 -1.75 15.09 -0.41
C GLU A 46 -1.84 13.70 -1.06
N TYR A 47 -0.72 12.98 -1.15
CA TYR A 47 -0.62 11.69 -1.82
C TYR A 47 -0.58 10.50 -0.87
N ILE A 48 -0.42 10.77 0.41
CA ILE A 48 -0.53 9.78 1.47
C ILE A 48 -1.98 9.70 1.89
N LEU A 49 -2.64 8.58 1.58
CA LEU A 49 -4.02 8.37 2.03
C LEU A 49 -4.10 8.28 3.55
N GLN A 50 -3.14 7.59 4.15
CA GLN A 50 -3.16 7.32 5.57
C GLN A 50 -1.78 6.90 6.07
N THR A 51 -1.44 7.33 7.29
CA THR A 51 -0.31 6.77 8.04
C THR A 51 -0.82 6.25 9.38
N VAL A 52 -0.61 4.96 9.62
CA VAL A 52 -1.20 4.27 10.78
C VAL A 52 -0.22 3.32 11.45
N THR A 53 -0.45 3.04 12.72
CA THR A 53 -0.01 1.80 13.37
C THR A 53 -1.16 0.83 13.45
N SER A 54 -0.87 -0.44 13.32
CA SER A 54 -1.86 -1.52 13.30
C SER A 54 -1.64 -2.48 14.46
N SER A 55 -2.72 -3.03 15.01
CA SER A 55 -2.72 -4.18 15.91
C SER A 55 -3.43 -5.39 15.31
N PHE A 56 -3.64 -5.38 13.99
CA PHE A 56 -4.08 -6.58 13.28
C PHE A 56 -2.98 -7.65 13.31
N THR A 57 -3.41 -8.90 13.36
CA THR A 57 -2.52 -10.07 13.40
C THR A 57 -2.94 -11.08 12.35
N MET A 58 -2.15 -12.13 12.15
CA MET A 58 -2.48 -13.24 11.24
C MET A 58 -3.82 -13.93 11.58
N LYS A 59 -4.34 -13.75 12.79
CA LYS A 59 -5.67 -14.27 13.19
C LYS A 59 -6.81 -13.50 12.55
N ASP A 60 -6.59 -12.27 12.17
CA ASP A 60 -7.58 -11.38 11.55
C ASP A 60 -7.66 -11.56 10.03
N LEU A 61 -6.71 -12.28 9.43
CA LEU A 61 -6.64 -12.52 7.99
C LEU A 61 -7.24 -13.89 7.64
N VAL A 62 -8.32 -13.88 6.86
CA VAL A 62 -8.87 -15.09 6.25
C VAL A 62 -8.21 -15.27 4.89
N CYS A 63 -7.41 -16.31 4.75
CA CYS A 63 -6.68 -16.64 3.52
C CYS A 63 -6.48 -18.17 3.42
N THR A 64 -6.03 -18.64 2.26
CA THR A 64 -5.63 -20.04 2.08
C THR A 64 -4.42 -20.38 2.93
N GLN A 65 -4.20 -21.69 3.16
CA GLN A 65 -3.06 -22.15 3.96
C GLN A 65 -1.73 -21.74 3.32
N ASP A 66 -1.61 -21.86 2.00
CA ASP A 66 -0.38 -21.48 1.27
C ASP A 66 -0.05 -19.99 1.46
N VAL A 67 -1.05 -19.11 1.32
CA VAL A 67 -0.88 -17.65 1.55
C VAL A 67 -0.49 -17.36 2.99
N ARG A 68 -1.06 -18.10 3.95
CA ARG A 68 -0.71 -17.99 5.37
C ARG A 68 0.75 -18.35 5.61
N GLU A 69 1.21 -19.46 5.08
CA GLU A 69 2.58 -19.93 5.21
C GLU A 69 3.60 -18.95 4.60
N GLU A 70 3.28 -18.36 3.45
CA GLU A 70 4.08 -17.31 2.80
C GLU A 70 4.23 -16.08 3.71
N PHE A 71 3.13 -15.60 4.31
CA PHE A 71 3.18 -14.45 5.23
C PHE A 71 3.92 -14.79 6.52
N GLU A 72 3.68 -15.96 7.12
CA GLU A 72 4.38 -16.39 8.34
C GLU A 72 5.88 -16.55 8.10
N TYR A 73 6.28 -17.07 6.93
CA TYR A 73 7.68 -17.15 6.54
C TYR A 73 8.29 -15.77 6.43
N PHE A 74 7.64 -14.85 5.69
CA PHE A 74 8.10 -13.48 5.55
C PHE A 74 8.23 -12.78 6.91
N ILE A 75 7.24 -12.90 7.80
CA ILE A 75 7.27 -12.31 9.14
C ILE A 75 8.48 -12.82 9.92
N LYS A 76 8.72 -14.14 9.92
CA LYS A 76 9.87 -14.76 10.60
C LYS A 76 11.20 -14.27 10.03
N GLU A 77 11.32 -14.22 8.71
CA GLU A 77 12.49 -13.69 8.01
C GLU A 77 12.77 -12.24 8.44
N ARG A 78 11.73 -11.40 8.46
CA ARG A 78 11.85 -10.00 8.87
C ARG A 78 12.22 -9.83 10.35
N GLN A 79 11.74 -10.68 11.23
CA GLN A 79 12.10 -10.69 12.66
C GLN A 79 13.56 -11.09 12.89
N GLN A 80 14.16 -11.84 11.95
CA GLN A 80 15.54 -12.30 12.02
C GLN A 80 16.51 -11.53 11.11
N THR A 81 16.07 -10.38 10.57
CA THR A 81 16.84 -9.59 9.58
C THR A 81 18.28 -9.36 9.99
N GLU A 82 18.54 -8.95 11.23
CA GLU A 82 19.90 -8.64 11.70
C GLU A 82 20.83 -9.88 11.65
N ALA A 83 20.33 -11.05 12.06
CA ALA A 83 21.10 -12.29 12.04
C ALA A 83 21.37 -12.77 10.60
N LEU A 84 20.37 -12.66 9.73
CA LEU A 84 20.49 -13.05 8.31
C LEU A 84 21.49 -12.16 7.57
N VAL A 85 21.43 -10.85 7.78
CA VAL A 85 22.36 -9.88 7.16
C VAL A 85 23.79 -10.12 7.64
N GLN A 86 24.01 -10.48 8.92
CA GLN A 86 25.34 -10.84 9.44
C GLN A 86 25.91 -12.10 8.77
N MET A 87 25.05 -12.96 8.21
CA MET A 87 25.44 -14.16 7.48
C MET A 87 25.50 -13.94 5.96
N ASP A 88 25.44 -12.70 5.49
CA ASP A 88 25.33 -12.35 4.05
C ASP A 88 24.15 -13.00 3.33
N ILE A 89 23.07 -13.29 4.07
CA ILE A 89 21.83 -13.84 3.50
C ILE A 89 20.90 -12.65 3.14
N PRO A 90 20.49 -12.54 1.87
CA PRO A 90 19.55 -11.50 1.47
C PRO A 90 18.18 -11.71 2.14
N VAL A 91 17.55 -10.61 2.54
CA VAL A 91 16.25 -10.61 3.21
C VAL A 91 15.21 -9.97 2.30
N SER A 92 14.08 -10.65 2.12
CA SER A 92 12.98 -10.17 1.31
C SER A 92 12.37 -8.90 1.90
N ASN A 93 12.13 -7.88 1.08
CA ASN A 93 11.51 -6.64 1.54
C ASN A 93 10.48 -6.05 0.56
N LYS A 94 10.23 -6.71 -0.57
CA LYS A 94 9.27 -6.26 -1.57
C LYS A 94 8.27 -7.37 -1.88
N ILE A 95 6.98 -7.09 -1.61
CA ILE A 95 5.87 -8.02 -1.80
C ILE A 95 4.89 -7.46 -2.81
N LEU A 96 4.50 -8.26 -3.80
CA LEU A 96 3.42 -7.99 -4.72
C LEU A 96 2.19 -8.84 -4.35
N LEU A 97 1.12 -8.19 -3.90
CA LEU A 97 -0.17 -8.82 -3.63
C LEU A 97 -1.08 -8.63 -4.84
N HIS A 98 -1.54 -9.72 -5.44
CA HIS A 98 -2.42 -9.65 -6.59
C HIS A 98 -3.64 -10.57 -6.44
N GLY A 99 -4.78 -10.16 -7.00
CA GLY A 99 -6.03 -10.91 -6.92
C GLY A 99 -7.25 -10.01 -7.01
N PRO A 100 -8.47 -10.57 -7.02
CA PRO A 100 -9.69 -9.81 -7.19
C PRO A 100 -9.88 -8.75 -6.09
N SER A 101 -10.74 -7.77 -6.36
CA SER A 101 -11.11 -6.79 -5.34
C SER A 101 -11.81 -7.48 -4.16
N GLY A 102 -11.54 -7.03 -2.93
CA GLY A 102 -12.14 -7.60 -1.72
C GLY A 102 -11.46 -8.87 -1.17
N CYS A 103 -10.40 -9.39 -1.79
CA CYS A 103 -9.68 -10.59 -1.30
C CYS A 103 -8.72 -10.33 -0.12
N GLY A 104 -8.69 -9.12 0.45
CA GLY A 104 -7.93 -8.83 1.67
C GLY A 104 -6.52 -8.25 1.46
N LYS A 105 -6.13 -7.78 0.26
CA LYS A 105 -4.77 -7.24 0.00
C LYS A 105 -4.38 -6.10 0.94
N THR A 106 -5.24 -5.12 1.09
CA THR A 106 -5.00 -3.98 2.00
C THR A 106 -5.00 -4.43 3.46
N LEU A 107 -5.90 -5.37 3.84
CA LEU A 107 -5.90 -5.96 5.17
C LEU A 107 -4.58 -6.70 5.47
N SER A 108 -4.02 -7.40 4.48
CA SER A 108 -2.72 -8.07 4.63
C SER A 108 -1.60 -7.08 4.96
N ALA A 109 -1.61 -5.88 4.38
CA ALA A 109 -0.65 -4.84 4.74
C ALA A 109 -0.83 -4.36 6.19
N TYR A 110 -2.08 -4.22 6.68
CA TYR A 110 -2.33 -3.93 8.08
C TYR A 110 -1.85 -5.05 9.01
N VAL A 111 -2.07 -6.30 8.63
CA VAL A 111 -1.60 -7.46 9.39
C VAL A 111 -0.07 -7.48 9.48
N LEU A 112 0.63 -7.33 8.35
CA LEU A 112 2.09 -7.27 8.34
C LEU A 112 2.64 -6.10 9.18
N ALA A 113 1.98 -4.94 9.14
CA ALA A 113 2.35 -3.79 9.96
C ALA A 113 2.18 -4.07 11.46
N GLY A 114 1.11 -4.76 11.84
CA GLY A 114 0.84 -5.15 13.23
C GLY A 114 1.82 -6.21 13.73
N GLU A 115 2.02 -7.29 12.99
CA GLU A 115 2.94 -8.39 13.34
C GLU A 115 4.40 -7.91 13.46
N LEU A 116 4.79 -6.95 12.61
CA LEU A 116 6.15 -6.39 12.62
C LEU A 116 6.28 -5.15 13.51
N SER A 117 5.18 -4.68 14.13
CA SER A 117 5.13 -3.46 14.96
C SER A 117 5.75 -2.25 14.27
N ARG A 118 5.44 -2.06 12.98
CA ARG A 118 5.95 -0.96 12.15
C ARG A 118 4.83 -0.04 11.71
N PRO A 119 5.09 1.28 11.57
CA PRO A 119 4.14 2.18 10.95
C PRO A 119 3.91 1.80 9.49
N LEU A 120 2.69 2.02 9.00
CA LEU A 120 2.28 1.77 7.62
C LEU A 120 1.91 3.10 6.96
N ILE A 121 2.54 3.39 5.84
CA ILE A 121 2.24 4.51 4.95
C ILE A 121 1.47 3.96 3.76
N ILE A 122 0.23 4.42 3.56
CA ILE A 122 -0.64 3.98 2.48
C ILE A 122 -0.67 5.04 1.40
N VAL A 123 -0.32 4.65 0.19
CA VAL A 123 -0.22 5.51 -1.00
C VAL A 123 -1.14 4.95 -2.08
N ASN A 124 -2.10 5.74 -2.56
CA ASN A 124 -2.89 5.38 -3.73
C ASN A 124 -2.22 5.92 -5.00
N LEU A 125 -1.71 5.02 -5.83
CA LEU A 125 -1.03 5.41 -7.08
C LEU A 125 -2.00 5.99 -8.10
N GLY A 126 -3.27 5.59 -8.11
CA GLY A 126 -4.29 6.16 -8.98
C GLY A 126 -4.48 7.66 -8.73
N THR A 127 -4.49 8.08 -7.47
CA THR A 127 -4.59 9.50 -7.09
C THR A 127 -3.32 10.27 -7.45
N ILE A 128 -2.15 9.68 -7.22
CA ILE A 128 -0.86 10.31 -7.54
C ILE A 128 -0.75 10.57 -9.05
N ILE A 129 -1.13 9.59 -9.85
CA ILE A 129 -1.01 9.67 -11.31
C ILE A 129 -2.03 10.64 -11.91
N SER A 130 -3.23 10.76 -11.35
CA SER A 130 -4.27 11.70 -11.80
C SER A 130 -3.99 13.16 -11.42
N SER A 131 -3.15 13.38 -10.42
CA SER A 131 -2.67 14.70 -10.06
C SER A 131 -1.51 15.12 -10.97
N ARG A 132 -1.19 16.41 -11.06
CA ARG A 132 -0.18 16.99 -11.98
C ARG A 132 1.08 16.12 -12.10
N LEU A 133 1.23 15.44 -13.23
CA LEU A 133 2.26 14.44 -13.54
C LEU A 133 3.70 14.87 -13.24
N GLY A 134 4.04 16.15 -13.42
CA GLY A 134 5.41 16.65 -13.20
C GLY A 134 5.91 16.61 -11.74
N GLU A 135 5.02 16.50 -10.76
CA GLU A 135 5.38 16.44 -9.33
C GLU A 135 5.39 15.00 -8.78
N THR A 136 4.80 14.04 -9.50
CA THR A 136 4.62 12.64 -9.05
C THR A 136 5.93 11.97 -8.64
N SER A 137 6.94 12.04 -9.48
CA SER A 137 8.26 11.43 -9.20
C SER A 137 8.93 12.02 -7.97
N LYS A 138 8.80 13.33 -7.76
CA LYS A 138 9.36 14.02 -6.60
C LYS A 138 8.64 13.61 -5.31
N ASN A 139 7.31 13.51 -5.37
CA ASN A 139 6.47 13.14 -4.24
C ASN A 139 6.71 11.68 -3.82
N LEU A 140 6.80 10.76 -4.79
CA LEU A 140 7.19 9.36 -4.52
C LEU A 140 8.55 9.29 -3.84
N THR A 141 9.55 10.01 -4.36
CA THR A 141 10.88 10.05 -3.76
C THR A 141 10.83 10.53 -2.30
N GLN A 142 10.02 11.53 -2.00
CA GLN A 142 9.88 12.04 -0.64
C GLN A 142 9.19 11.03 0.30
N ILE A 143 8.12 10.36 -0.17
CA ILE A 143 7.44 9.31 0.59
C ILE A 143 8.41 8.18 0.94
N PHE A 144 9.18 7.71 -0.03
CA PHE A 144 10.16 6.65 0.21
C PHE A 144 11.29 7.06 1.17
N LYS A 145 11.79 8.30 1.07
CA LYS A 145 12.76 8.82 2.04
C LYS A 145 12.21 8.81 3.46
N THR A 146 10.97 9.23 3.64
CA THR A 146 10.32 9.20 4.95
C THR A 146 10.13 7.77 5.44
N ALA A 147 9.70 6.86 4.57
CA ALA A 147 9.54 5.46 4.93
C ALA A 147 10.86 4.84 5.43
N VAL A 148 11.99 5.20 4.81
CA VAL A 148 13.33 4.76 5.26
C VAL A 148 13.64 5.33 6.65
N GLN A 149 13.40 6.62 6.88
CA GLN A 149 13.68 7.28 8.16
C GLN A 149 12.83 6.71 9.31
N GLU A 150 11.57 6.45 9.04
CA GLU A 150 10.60 5.93 10.02
C GLU A 150 10.63 4.39 10.14
N LYS A 151 11.46 3.69 9.34
CA LYS A 151 11.45 2.22 9.21
C LYS A 151 10.04 1.69 8.91
N ALA A 152 9.27 2.46 8.15
CA ALA A 152 7.87 2.19 7.86
C ALA A 152 7.71 1.14 6.76
N ILE A 153 6.53 0.51 6.72
CA ILE A 153 6.04 -0.25 5.59
C ILE A 153 5.34 0.73 4.64
N VAL A 154 5.60 0.61 3.34
CA VAL A 154 4.89 1.39 2.30
C VAL A 154 3.94 0.46 1.57
N LEU A 155 2.65 0.75 1.60
CA LEU A 155 1.66 0.13 0.74
C LEU A 155 1.40 1.02 -0.47
N LEU A 156 1.73 0.52 -1.66
CA LEU A 156 1.38 1.10 -2.95
C LEU A 156 0.08 0.44 -3.43
N ASP A 157 -1.04 1.08 -3.14
CA ASP A 157 -2.35 0.57 -3.55
C ASP A 157 -2.70 1.00 -4.98
N GLU A 158 -3.57 0.25 -5.64
CA GLU A 158 -3.92 0.42 -7.07
C GLU A 158 -2.70 0.43 -7.99
N PHE A 159 -1.76 -0.50 -7.76
CA PHE A 159 -0.49 -0.55 -8.50
C PHE A 159 -0.68 -0.75 -10.02
N ASP A 160 -1.82 -1.33 -10.44
CA ASP A 160 -2.22 -1.46 -11.86
C ASP A 160 -2.52 -0.11 -12.54
N SER A 161 -2.69 0.98 -11.77
CA SER A 161 -2.81 2.33 -12.35
C SER A 161 -1.60 2.75 -13.17
N LEU A 162 -0.42 2.19 -12.89
CA LEU A 162 0.79 2.38 -13.70
C LEU A 162 0.67 1.80 -15.12
N GLY A 163 -0.21 0.83 -15.33
CA GLY A 163 -0.43 0.19 -16.64
C GLY A 163 -1.58 0.79 -17.44
N LYS A 164 -2.60 1.36 -16.78
CA LYS A 164 -3.85 1.82 -17.42
C LYS A 164 -3.67 3.01 -18.39
N ILE A 165 -2.61 3.78 -18.24
CA ILE A 165 -2.38 5.03 -18.98
C ILE A 165 -1.64 4.79 -20.32
N ARG A 166 -1.31 3.54 -20.64
CA ARG A 166 -0.66 3.20 -21.94
C ARG A 166 -1.54 3.53 -23.15
N ASP A 167 -2.85 3.69 -22.97
CA ASP A 167 -3.82 3.92 -24.05
C ASP A 167 -4.06 5.41 -24.40
N TYR A 168 -3.44 6.36 -23.69
CA TYR A 168 -3.55 7.80 -23.96
C TYR A 168 -2.29 8.34 -24.61
N ASP A 169 -2.36 8.68 -25.90
CA ASP A 169 -1.23 9.07 -26.77
C ASP A 169 -0.44 10.33 -26.34
N GLN A 170 -0.90 11.10 -25.39
CA GLN A 170 -0.25 12.38 -25.00
C GLN A 170 0.65 12.30 -23.75
N ASP A 171 0.57 11.24 -22.92
CA ASP A 171 1.24 11.18 -21.60
C ASP A 171 2.34 10.11 -21.46
N HIS A 172 2.74 9.46 -22.55
CA HIS A 172 3.73 8.37 -22.52
C HIS A 172 5.09 8.74 -21.90
N GLY A 173 5.50 10.00 -22.02
CA GLY A 173 6.81 10.45 -21.50
C GLY A 173 6.87 10.55 -19.98
N GLU A 174 5.82 11.07 -19.37
CA GLU A 174 5.77 11.28 -17.93
C GLU A 174 5.50 9.99 -17.16
N MET A 175 4.64 9.11 -17.70
CA MET A 175 4.40 7.80 -17.11
C MET A 175 5.66 6.94 -17.11
N LYS A 176 6.44 6.94 -18.19
CA LYS A 176 7.75 6.28 -18.22
C LYS A 176 8.69 6.83 -17.14
N ARG A 177 8.62 8.13 -16.85
CA ARG A 177 9.40 8.74 -15.75
C ARG A 177 8.95 8.23 -14.40
N VAL A 178 7.62 8.11 -14.15
CA VAL A 178 7.08 7.57 -12.90
C VAL A 178 7.50 6.11 -12.71
N VAL A 179 7.33 5.27 -13.72
CA VAL A 179 7.78 3.87 -13.69
C VAL A 179 9.28 3.77 -13.43
N ASN A 180 10.09 4.56 -14.14
CA ASN A 180 11.55 4.59 -13.92
C ASN A 180 11.90 5.07 -12.52
N THR A 181 11.16 6.06 -11.98
CA THR A 181 11.36 6.52 -10.60
C THR A 181 11.07 5.41 -9.61
N ILE A 182 9.98 4.66 -9.78
CA ILE A 182 9.64 3.52 -8.90
C ILE A 182 10.71 2.44 -9.00
N LEU A 183 11.18 2.10 -10.21
CA LEU A 183 12.27 1.14 -10.40
C LEU A 183 13.54 1.57 -9.65
N GLN A 184 13.93 2.84 -9.77
CA GLN A 184 15.08 3.38 -9.04
C GLN A 184 14.86 3.35 -7.52
N LEU A 185 13.66 3.72 -7.05
CA LEU A 185 13.34 3.68 -5.63
C LEU A 185 13.40 2.26 -5.08
N PHE A 186 12.93 1.26 -5.83
CA PHE A 186 13.01 -0.15 -5.43
C PHE A 186 14.44 -0.67 -5.34
N ASP A 187 15.34 -0.17 -6.19
CA ASP A 187 16.75 -0.54 -6.17
C ASP A 187 17.53 0.16 -5.04
N PHE A 188 17.09 1.34 -4.59
CA PHE A 188 17.77 2.15 -3.56
C PHE A 188 17.20 2.02 -2.14
N VAL A 189 16.02 1.41 -1.99
CA VAL A 189 15.42 1.22 -0.67
C VAL A 189 16.27 0.29 0.18
N SER A 190 16.54 0.71 1.42
CA SER A 190 17.26 -0.12 2.38
C SER A 190 16.51 -1.42 2.67
N GLN A 191 17.23 -2.48 3.04
CA GLN A 191 16.63 -3.75 3.43
C GLN A 191 15.68 -3.62 4.64
N ASP A 192 15.82 -2.56 5.43
CA ASP A 192 14.93 -2.29 6.58
C ASP A 192 13.53 -1.81 6.17
N THR A 193 13.38 -1.18 5.01
CA THR A 193 12.09 -0.68 4.54
C THR A 193 11.36 -1.77 3.77
N ILE A 194 10.09 -2.00 4.09
CA ILE A 194 9.25 -2.98 3.42
C ILE A 194 8.33 -2.26 2.44
N ILE A 195 8.26 -2.78 1.21
CA ILE A 195 7.35 -2.29 0.16
C ILE A 195 6.32 -3.38 -0.10
N ILE A 196 5.05 -3.01 -0.08
CA ILE A 196 3.94 -3.86 -0.47
C ILE A 196 3.23 -3.15 -1.63
N ALA A 197 3.09 -3.82 -2.77
CA ALA A 197 2.23 -3.35 -3.85
C ALA A 197 0.97 -4.20 -3.91
N ALA A 198 -0.18 -3.57 -4.10
CA ALA A 198 -1.47 -4.24 -4.24
C ALA A 198 -2.08 -3.94 -5.60
N THR A 199 -2.51 -4.98 -6.32
CA THR A 199 -3.12 -4.86 -7.64
C THR A 199 -4.29 -5.81 -7.83
N ASN A 200 -5.29 -5.36 -8.56
CA ASN A 200 -6.38 -6.21 -9.03
C ASN A 200 -6.09 -6.82 -10.42
N GLN A 201 -5.11 -6.29 -11.16
CA GLN A 201 -4.86 -6.64 -12.56
C GLN A 201 -3.34 -6.80 -12.80
N LEU A 202 -2.79 -7.95 -12.41
CA LEU A 202 -1.36 -8.24 -12.56
C LEU A 202 -0.86 -8.06 -14.00
N GLN A 203 -1.68 -8.40 -15.00
CA GLN A 203 -1.36 -8.31 -16.41
C GLN A 203 -1.16 -6.87 -16.92
N MET A 204 -1.60 -5.86 -16.16
CA MET A 204 -1.43 -4.45 -16.50
C MET A 204 -0.06 -3.89 -16.04
N ILE A 205 0.65 -4.61 -15.18
CA ILE A 205 1.92 -4.16 -14.61
C ILE A 205 3.06 -4.51 -15.56
N ASP A 206 4.01 -3.59 -15.69
CA ASP A 206 5.23 -3.83 -16.46
C ASP A 206 6.06 -4.97 -15.86
N GLU A 207 6.52 -5.88 -16.70
CA GLU A 207 7.31 -7.04 -16.27
C GLU A 207 8.60 -6.62 -15.54
N ALA A 208 9.19 -5.48 -15.91
CA ALA A 208 10.37 -4.95 -15.22
C ALA A 208 10.08 -4.57 -13.77
N LEU A 209 8.86 -4.09 -13.46
CA LEU A 209 8.41 -3.84 -12.09
C LEU A 209 8.14 -5.15 -11.36
N ILE A 210 7.48 -6.13 -12.00
CA ILE A 210 7.17 -7.43 -11.37
C ILE A 210 8.46 -8.13 -10.93
N ARG A 211 9.50 -8.10 -11.74
CA ARG A 211 10.81 -8.73 -11.45
C ARG A 211 11.57 -8.09 -10.28
N ARG A 212 11.14 -6.94 -9.77
CA ARG A 212 11.74 -6.27 -8.61
C ARG A 212 11.16 -6.71 -7.28
N PHE A 213 10.03 -7.44 -7.32
CA PHE A 213 9.45 -8.00 -6.10
C PHE A 213 10.13 -9.32 -5.73
N ASP A 214 10.41 -9.48 -4.45
CA ASP A 214 11.02 -10.70 -3.90
C ASP A 214 9.96 -11.80 -3.75
N LEU A 215 8.72 -11.41 -3.42
CA LEU A 215 7.57 -12.29 -3.27
C LEU A 215 6.39 -11.80 -4.11
N SER A 216 5.68 -12.72 -4.77
CA SER A 216 4.45 -12.43 -5.50
C SER A 216 3.35 -13.38 -5.01
N ILE A 217 2.42 -12.86 -4.22
CA ILE A 217 1.40 -13.64 -3.52
C ILE A 217 0.05 -13.44 -4.19
N LYS A 218 -0.53 -14.51 -4.71
CA LYS A 218 -1.88 -14.53 -5.25
C LYS A 218 -2.88 -14.68 -4.13
N MET A 219 -3.78 -13.72 -4.02
CA MET A 219 -4.87 -13.74 -3.05
C MET A 219 -6.19 -14.05 -3.75
N ASP A 220 -6.85 -15.12 -3.33
CA ASP A 220 -8.16 -15.49 -3.83
C ASP A 220 -9.27 -15.07 -2.84
N LEU A 221 -10.49 -14.96 -3.33
CA LEU A 221 -11.64 -14.74 -2.45
C LEU A 221 -11.82 -15.96 -1.52
N PRO A 222 -12.21 -15.77 -0.26
CA PRO A 222 -12.54 -16.87 0.62
C PRO A 222 -13.62 -17.73 -0.04
N ASN A 223 -13.39 -19.03 -0.10
CA ASN A 223 -14.43 -19.98 -0.53
C ASN A 223 -15.54 -19.97 0.52
N SER A 224 -16.78 -19.76 0.07
CA SER A 224 -18.00 -19.84 0.88
C SER A 224 -18.27 -21.26 1.35
#